data_abee505f33a72c73cd49c483ff5fe1eb
#
_entry.id   abee505f33a72c73cd49c483ff5fe1eb
#
_cell.length_a   1.000
_cell.length_b   1.000
_cell.length_c   1.000
_cell.angle_alpha   90.00
_cell.angle_beta   90.00
_cell.angle_gamma   90.00
#
_symmetry.space_group_name_H-M   'P 1'
#
loop_
_entity.id
_entity.type
_entity.pdbx_description
1 polymer ?
#
loop_
_entity_poly.entity_id
_entity_poly.type
_entity_poly.pdbx_seq_one_letter_code
_entity_poly.pdbx_strand_id
1 'polypeptide(L)'
;IGGGTVDGVPIENMRPSGAQPIIDNNGTIKCISNVNEVLMAEFGEKAKPYIIETIMRTGTYAGDEMYLRVIRRELNKYTEYIYNLIKKHGYNLHLEKIIFMGGGASIMQNFGDNEGKDVICIPDIHANARGYEETLKSIWKARQNMAG
;
A
#
# COMPACT_ATOMS: atom_id res chain seq x y z
N ILE A 1 -1.11 2.42 2.22
CA ILE A 1 0.01 2.82 1.35
C ILE A 1 -0.47 3.99 0.52
N GLY A 2 0.13 5.16 0.76
CA GLY A 2 -0.17 6.41 0.07
C GLY A 2 0.84 6.73 -1.03
N GLY A 3 0.67 7.92 -1.64
CA GLY A 3 1.61 8.45 -2.64
C GLY A 3 2.99 8.75 -2.06
N GLY A 4 3.05 9.45 -0.93
CA GLY A 4 4.30 9.86 -0.27
C GLY A 4 4.83 8.88 0.77
N THR A 5 3.93 8.25 1.52
CA THR A 5 4.27 7.45 2.70
C THR A 5 3.61 6.07 2.71
N VAL A 6 4.22 5.19 3.48
CA VAL A 6 3.62 3.93 3.94
C VAL A 6 3.41 4.06 5.44
N ASP A 7 2.16 4.08 5.86
CA ASP A 7 1.78 4.20 7.26
C ASP A 7 1.08 2.92 7.70
N GLY A 8 1.52 2.33 8.80
CA GLY A 8 0.93 1.15 9.40
C GLY A 8 0.51 1.41 10.84
N VAL A 9 -0.72 1.05 11.17
CA VAL A 9 -1.28 1.19 12.52
C VAL A 9 -1.65 -0.18 13.05
N PRO A 10 -1.04 -0.64 14.14
CA PRO A 10 -1.45 -1.86 14.81
C PRO A 10 -2.84 -1.72 15.41
N ILE A 11 -3.69 -2.72 15.19
CA ILE A 11 -5.07 -2.76 15.68
C ILE A 11 -5.25 -3.97 16.60
N GLU A 12 -5.74 -3.72 17.81
CA GLU A 12 -6.14 -4.75 18.77
C GLU A 12 -7.54 -4.47 19.28
N ASN A 13 -8.38 -5.51 19.33
CA ASN A 13 -9.77 -5.38 19.77
C ASN A 13 -10.54 -4.24 19.07
N MET A 14 -10.36 -4.11 17.75
CA MET A 14 -10.96 -3.10 16.88
C MET A 14 -10.58 -1.65 17.21
N ARG A 15 -9.43 -1.45 17.88
CA ARG A 15 -8.91 -0.12 18.22
C ARG A 15 -7.41 -0.05 17.92
N PRO A 16 -6.87 1.13 17.60
CA PRO A 16 -5.43 1.31 17.55
C PRO A 16 -4.79 0.81 18.84
N SER A 17 -3.81 -0.06 18.75
CA SER A 17 -3.03 -0.50 19.90
C SER A 17 -2.09 0.62 20.36
N GLY A 18 -1.56 0.52 21.58
CA GLY A 18 -0.52 1.44 22.05
C GLY A 18 0.86 1.22 21.44
N ALA A 19 1.00 0.27 20.51
CA ALA A 19 2.26 0.00 19.82
C ALA A 19 2.63 1.12 18.85
N GLN A 20 3.95 1.29 18.63
CA GLN A 20 4.46 2.33 17.74
C GLN A 20 3.99 2.10 16.29
N PRO A 21 3.43 3.11 15.62
CA PRO A 21 3.03 2.98 14.22
C PRO A 21 4.25 2.84 13.31
N ILE A 22 4.05 2.16 12.18
CA ILE A 22 5.02 2.12 11.09
C ILE A 22 4.88 3.42 10.30
N ILE A 23 5.98 4.15 10.09
CA ILE A 23 6.02 5.33 9.23
C ILE A 23 7.25 5.21 8.32
N ASP A 24 7.02 5.22 7.02
CA ASP A 24 8.07 5.08 6.01
C ASP A 24 7.80 6.00 4.81
N ASN A 25 8.85 6.65 4.28
CA ASN A 25 8.75 7.63 3.20
C ASN A 25 8.83 7.01 1.79
N ASN A 26 8.67 5.70 1.66
CA ASN A 26 8.70 4.99 0.38
C ASN A 26 7.29 4.65 -0.12
N GLY A 27 6.44 5.66 -0.32
CA GLY A 27 5.13 5.50 -0.93
C GLY A 27 5.20 5.22 -2.44
N THR A 28 4.07 5.22 -3.11
CA THR A 28 3.96 4.82 -4.53
C THR A 28 4.73 5.74 -5.49
N ILE A 29 4.90 7.02 -5.16
CA ILE A 29 5.69 7.96 -5.96
C ILE A 29 7.17 7.52 -6.00
N LYS A 30 7.73 7.11 -4.85
CA LYS A 30 9.10 6.60 -4.81
C LYS A 30 9.23 5.27 -5.55
N CYS A 31 8.22 4.41 -5.47
CA CYS A 31 8.17 3.17 -6.25
C CYS A 31 8.23 3.45 -7.77
N ILE A 32 7.43 4.40 -8.29
CA ILE A 32 7.46 4.82 -9.69
C ILE A 32 8.83 5.36 -10.09
N SER A 33 9.45 6.19 -9.23
CA SER A 33 10.80 6.70 -9.48
C SER A 33 11.82 5.59 -9.62
N ASN A 34 11.80 4.62 -8.71
CA ASN A 34 12.72 3.47 -8.74
C ASN A 34 12.53 2.62 -10.01
N VAL A 35 11.28 2.34 -10.41
CA VAL A 35 10.98 1.65 -11.68
C VAL A 35 11.62 2.40 -12.85
N ASN A 36 11.46 3.73 -12.90
CA ASN A 36 11.99 4.55 -13.98
C ASN A 36 13.53 4.67 -13.97
N GLU A 37 14.15 4.62 -12.79
CA GLU A 37 15.62 4.57 -12.67
C GLU A 37 16.17 3.27 -13.32
N VAL A 38 15.50 2.15 -13.08
CA VAL A 38 15.90 0.86 -13.66
C VAL A 38 15.62 0.81 -15.17
N LEU A 39 14.46 1.29 -15.64
CA LEU A 39 14.17 1.37 -17.07
C LEU A 39 15.18 2.24 -17.81
N MET A 40 15.56 3.38 -17.23
CA MET A 40 16.58 4.26 -17.80
C MET A 40 17.93 3.57 -17.86
N ALA A 41 18.31 2.79 -16.85
CA ALA A 41 19.58 2.08 -16.81
C ALA A 41 19.64 0.90 -17.82
N GLU A 42 18.53 0.18 -17.99
CA GLU A 42 18.49 -1.02 -18.86
C GLU A 42 18.19 -0.68 -20.33
N PHE A 43 17.35 0.34 -20.60
CA PHE A 43 16.87 0.64 -21.94
C PHE A 43 17.16 2.06 -22.42
N GLY A 44 17.65 2.95 -21.54
CA GLY A 44 17.87 4.38 -21.88
C GLY A 44 16.60 5.21 -21.95
N GLU A 45 15.44 4.66 -21.56
CA GLU A 45 14.14 5.30 -21.65
C GLU A 45 13.33 5.13 -20.37
N LYS A 46 12.40 6.05 -20.11
CA LYS A 46 11.47 6.01 -18.97
C LYS A 46 10.05 5.73 -19.43
N ALA A 47 9.28 5.06 -18.62
CA ALA A 47 7.84 4.97 -18.79
C ALA A 47 7.16 6.21 -18.19
N LYS A 48 6.08 6.66 -18.85
CA LYS A 48 5.25 7.72 -18.27
C LYS A 48 4.60 7.22 -16.99
N PRO A 49 4.49 8.05 -15.92
CA PRO A 49 3.93 7.64 -14.63
C PRO A 49 2.58 6.93 -14.75
N TYR A 50 1.67 7.41 -15.57
CA TYR A 50 0.34 6.82 -15.74
C TYR A 50 0.37 5.37 -16.24
N ILE A 51 1.42 4.96 -17.01
CA ILE A 51 1.59 3.58 -17.48
C ILE A 51 1.91 2.68 -16.31
N ILE A 52 2.88 3.10 -15.49
CA ILE A 52 3.28 2.35 -14.28
C ILE A 52 2.10 2.27 -13.30
N GLU A 53 1.40 3.38 -13.07
CA GLU A 53 0.19 3.43 -12.23
C GLU A 53 -0.92 2.50 -12.74
N THR A 54 -1.12 2.43 -14.06
CA THR A 54 -2.08 1.49 -14.64
C THR A 54 -1.68 0.05 -14.36
N ILE A 55 -0.40 -0.30 -14.52
CA ILE A 55 0.12 -1.64 -14.20
C ILE A 55 -0.05 -1.94 -12.70
N MET A 56 0.29 -1.00 -11.83
CA MET A 56 0.08 -1.13 -10.38
C MET A 56 -1.36 -1.47 -10.03
N ARG A 57 -2.31 -0.79 -10.68
CA ARG A 57 -3.74 -0.92 -10.42
C ARG A 57 -4.37 -2.17 -11.02
N THR A 58 -3.96 -2.56 -12.23
CA THR A 58 -4.62 -3.62 -13.01
C THR A 58 -3.82 -4.91 -13.10
N GLY A 59 -2.53 -4.88 -12.75
CA GLY A 59 -1.60 -5.99 -12.92
C GLY A 59 -1.08 -6.17 -14.34
N THR A 60 -1.62 -5.44 -15.32
CA THR A 60 -1.30 -5.63 -16.74
C THR A 60 -1.31 -4.33 -17.54
N TYR A 61 -0.67 -4.37 -18.71
CA TYR A 61 -0.68 -3.29 -19.70
C TYR A 61 -0.33 -3.87 -21.09
N ALA A 62 -0.89 -3.29 -22.15
CA ALA A 62 -0.54 -3.65 -23.52
C ALA A 62 0.72 -2.88 -23.95
N GLY A 63 1.85 -3.56 -24.06
CA GLY A 63 3.13 -2.95 -24.42
C GLY A 63 4.21 -3.97 -24.68
N ASP A 64 5.45 -3.51 -24.88
CA ASP A 64 6.61 -4.37 -25.08
C ASP A 64 6.88 -5.21 -23.84
N GLU A 65 6.94 -6.53 -24.01
CA GLU A 65 7.09 -7.48 -22.92
C GLU A 65 8.43 -7.36 -22.19
N MET A 66 9.48 -6.87 -22.84
CA MET A 66 10.78 -6.65 -22.17
C MET A 66 10.66 -5.54 -21.12
N TYR A 67 10.01 -4.43 -21.47
CA TYR A 67 9.73 -3.34 -20.52
C TYR A 67 8.77 -3.77 -19.42
N LEU A 68 7.69 -4.47 -19.77
CA LEU A 68 6.70 -4.94 -18.81
C LEU A 68 7.30 -5.91 -17.79
N ARG A 69 8.23 -6.76 -18.20
CA ARG A 69 8.95 -7.68 -17.31
C ARG A 69 9.78 -6.93 -16.28
N VAL A 70 10.48 -5.87 -16.70
CA VAL A 70 11.26 -5.03 -15.77
C VAL A 70 10.34 -4.32 -14.79
N ILE A 71 9.25 -3.73 -15.27
CA ILE A 71 8.29 -3.04 -14.40
C ILE A 71 7.72 -4.01 -13.36
N ARG A 72 7.25 -5.19 -13.78
CA ARG A 72 6.71 -6.22 -12.86
C ARG A 72 7.74 -6.66 -11.83
N ARG A 73 8.98 -6.88 -12.25
CA ARG A 73 10.08 -7.24 -11.35
C ARG A 73 10.29 -6.18 -10.26
N GLU A 74 10.31 -4.91 -10.62
CA GLU A 74 10.51 -3.83 -9.66
C GLU A 74 9.29 -3.64 -8.74
N LEU A 75 8.07 -3.87 -9.24
CA LEU A 75 6.86 -3.87 -8.41
C LEU A 75 6.84 -5.04 -7.41
N ASN A 76 7.30 -6.23 -7.81
CA ASN A 76 7.49 -7.36 -6.88
C ASN A 76 8.51 -7.01 -5.79
N LYS A 77 9.66 -6.43 -6.14
CA LYS A 77 10.65 -5.96 -5.14
C LYS A 77 10.05 -4.95 -4.17
N TYR A 78 9.20 -4.05 -4.66
CA TYR A 78 8.51 -3.09 -3.80
C TYR A 78 7.57 -3.80 -2.80
N THR A 79 6.81 -4.80 -3.23
CA THR A 79 5.93 -5.56 -2.32
C THR A 79 6.74 -6.37 -1.30
N GLU A 80 7.87 -6.96 -1.69
CA GLU A 80 8.80 -7.60 -0.77
C GLU A 80 9.36 -6.62 0.26
N TYR A 81 9.71 -5.40 -0.17
CA TYR A 81 10.13 -4.34 0.73
C TYR A 81 9.06 -4.02 1.78
N ILE A 82 7.79 -3.86 1.38
CA ILE A 82 6.67 -3.62 2.29
C ILE A 82 6.50 -4.76 3.31
N TYR A 83 6.55 -6.00 2.88
CA TYR A 83 6.49 -7.14 3.80
C TYR A 83 7.68 -7.19 4.76
N ASN A 84 8.87 -6.88 4.30
CA ASN A 84 10.07 -6.81 5.15
C ASN A 84 9.98 -5.66 6.15
N LEU A 85 9.38 -4.52 5.77
CA LEU A 85 9.12 -3.41 6.68
C LEU A 85 8.19 -3.85 7.83
N ILE A 86 7.11 -4.57 7.53
CA ILE A 86 6.18 -5.11 8.52
C ILE A 86 6.90 -6.10 9.46
N LYS A 87 7.67 -7.04 8.92
CA LYS A 87 8.48 -7.98 9.72
C LYS A 87 9.48 -7.27 10.63
N LYS A 88 10.16 -6.23 10.14
CA LYS A 88 11.13 -5.43 10.91
C LYS A 88 10.50 -4.79 12.13
N HIS A 89 9.20 -4.49 12.09
CA HIS A 89 8.44 -3.97 13.21
C HIS A 89 7.88 -5.07 14.13
N GLY A 90 8.29 -6.31 13.95
CA GLY A 90 7.97 -7.43 14.82
C GLY A 90 6.70 -8.22 14.48
N TYR A 91 6.04 -7.89 13.35
CA TYR A 91 4.80 -8.57 12.96
C TYR A 91 5.07 -9.85 12.16
N ASN A 92 4.30 -10.90 12.47
CA ASN A 92 4.38 -12.18 11.78
C ASN A 92 3.34 -12.26 10.66
N LEU A 93 3.80 -12.29 9.41
CA LEU A 93 2.93 -12.27 8.23
C LEU A 93 2.01 -13.49 8.09
N HIS A 94 2.27 -14.59 8.80
CA HIS A 94 1.49 -15.83 8.73
C HIS A 94 0.56 -16.04 9.92
N LEU A 95 0.73 -15.25 10.99
CA LEU A 95 -0.07 -15.36 12.21
C LEU A 95 -0.97 -14.15 12.45
N GLU A 96 -0.71 -13.06 11.76
CA GLU A 96 -1.42 -11.79 11.95
C GLU A 96 -2.12 -11.37 10.67
N LYS A 97 -3.32 -10.82 10.81
CA LYS A 97 -4.08 -10.26 9.70
C LYS A 97 -3.51 -8.92 9.27
N ILE A 98 -3.28 -8.78 7.98
CA ILE A 98 -2.76 -7.55 7.37
C ILE A 98 -3.82 -6.96 6.45
N ILE A 99 -4.10 -5.66 6.63
CA ILE A 99 -5.03 -4.94 5.76
C ILE A 99 -4.25 -3.82 5.07
N PHE A 100 -4.09 -3.94 3.76
CA PHE A 100 -3.55 -2.87 2.94
C PHE A 100 -4.66 -1.97 2.44
N MET A 101 -4.53 -0.66 2.65
CA MET A 101 -5.52 0.35 2.27
C MET A 101 -4.89 1.45 1.43
N GLY A 102 -5.73 2.14 0.64
CA GLY A 102 -5.32 3.26 -0.20
C GLY A 102 -4.85 2.84 -1.60
N GLY A 103 -4.35 3.80 -2.38
CA GLY A 103 -3.98 3.56 -3.79
C GLY A 103 -2.91 2.50 -3.99
N GLY A 104 -1.97 2.36 -3.05
CA GLY A 104 -0.92 1.34 -3.11
C GLY A 104 -1.37 -0.08 -2.73
N ALA A 105 -2.58 -0.26 -2.20
CA ALA A 105 -3.10 -1.58 -1.87
C ALA A 105 -3.27 -2.47 -3.13
N SER A 106 -3.55 -1.87 -4.30
CA SER A 106 -3.59 -2.61 -5.57
C SER A 106 -2.24 -3.22 -5.95
N ILE A 107 -1.12 -2.60 -5.57
CA ILE A 107 0.21 -3.16 -5.82
C ILE A 107 0.38 -4.45 -5.00
N MET A 108 -0.01 -4.42 -3.73
CA MET A 108 0.04 -5.59 -2.86
C MET A 108 -0.90 -6.71 -3.34
N GLN A 109 -2.05 -6.34 -3.91
CA GLN A 109 -3.00 -7.28 -4.48
C GLN A 109 -2.45 -7.97 -5.75
N ASN A 110 -1.83 -7.20 -6.65
CA ASN A 110 -1.42 -7.69 -7.97
C ASN A 110 -0.01 -8.28 -8.01
N PHE A 111 0.87 -7.85 -7.10
CA PHE A 111 2.30 -8.17 -7.12
C PHE A 111 2.82 -8.72 -5.78
N GLY A 112 2.02 -8.67 -4.70
CA GLY A 112 2.42 -9.21 -3.40
C GLY A 112 2.36 -10.74 -3.41
N ASP A 113 3.35 -11.38 -2.78
CA ASP A 113 3.27 -12.78 -2.41
C ASP A 113 2.34 -12.94 -1.20
N ASN A 114 1.06 -13.18 -1.48
CA ASN A 114 0.01 -13.29 -0.47
C ASN A 114 -0.26 -14.75 -0.05
N GLU A 115 0.44 -15.72 -0.63
CA GLU A 115 0.22 -17.14 -0.33
C GLU A 115 0.51 -17.46 1.15
N GLY A 116 -0.42 -18.15 1.79
CA GLY A 116 -0.30 -18.54 3.20
C GLY A 116 -0.36 -17.37 4.21
N LYS A 117 -0.79 -16.18 3.77
CA LYS A 117 -0.93 -14.98 4.62
C LYS A 117 -2.40 -14.54 4.68
N ASP A 118 -2.85 -14.06 5.84
CA ASP A 118 -4.19 -13.45 5.97
C ASP A 118 -4.13 -11.96 5.57
N VAL A 119 -4.19 -11.71 4.25
CA VAL A 119 -4.05 -10.37 3.67
C VAL A 119 -5.36 -9.93 3.03
N ILE A 120 -5.79 -8.72 3.36
CA ILE A 120 -6.91 -8.02 2.72
C ILE A 120 -6.38 -6.76 2.04
N CYS A 121 -6.71 -6.58 0.76
CA CYS A 121 -6.39 -5.36 0.01
C CYS A 121 -7.65 -4.55 -0.27
N ILE A 122 -7.64 -3.28 0.12
CA ILE A 122 -8.73 -2.31 -0.10
C ILE A 122 -8.16 -1.16 -0.95
N PRO A 123 -8.14 -1.28 -2.29
CA PRO A 123 -7.52 -0.31 -3.19
C PRO A 123 -8.41 0.93 -3.39
N ASP A 124 -8.78 1.56 -2.29
CA ASP A 124 -9.65 2.72 -2.27
C ASP A 124 -8.90 3.93 -1.73
N ILE A 125 -8.64 4.90 -2.59
CA ILE A 125 -7.92 6.14 -2.25
C ILE A 125 -8.67 7.00 -1.22
N HIS A 126 -9.98 6.82 -1.08
CA HIS A 126 -10.83 7.54 -0.14
C HIS A 126 -11.07 6.79 1.18
N ALA A 127 -10.53 5.57 1.34
CA ALA A 127 -10.77 4.75 2.52
C ALA A 127 -10.42 5.48 3.82
N ASN A 128 -9.28 6.17 3.87
CA ASN A 128 -8.86 6.96 5.03
C ASN A 128 -9.82 8.11 5.31
N ALA A 129 -10.23 8.86 4.27
CA ALA A 129 -11.16 9.99 4.43
C ALA A 129 -12.52 9.52 4.98
N ARG A 130 -13.06 8.40 4.48
CA ARG A 130 -14.28 7.79 5.02
C ARG A 130 -14.11 7.33 6.48
N GLY A 131 -12.98 6.74 6.82
CA GLY A 131 -12.69 6.35 8.21
C GLY A 131 -12.68 7.55 9.16
N TYR A 132 -12.09 8.66 8.77
CA TYR A 132 -12.14 9.90 9.54
C TYR A 132 -13.56 10.46 9.66
N GLU A 133 -14.33 10.48 8.57
CA GLU A 133 -15.72 10.92 8.57
C GLU A 133 -16.58 10.11 9.54
N GLU A 134 -16.49 8.79 9.51
CA GLU A 134 -17.23 7.91 10.43
C GLU A 134 -16.80 8.10 11.89
N THR A 135 -15.51 8.32 12.14
CA THR A 135 -15.00 8.63 13.47
C THR A 135 -15.57 9.93 13.99
N LEU A 136 -15.58 10.99 13.18
CA LEU A 136 -16.17 12.28 13.55
C LEU A 136 -17.68 12.18 13.81
N LYS A 137 -18.42 11.44 12.98
CA LYS A 137 -19.85 11.18 13.19
C LYS A 137 -20.10 10.46 14.52
N SER A 138 -19.28 9.49 14.88
CA SER A 138 -19.42 8.75 16.14
C SER A 138 -19.15 9.64 17.35
N ILE A 139 -18.11 10.46 17.31
CA ILE A 139 -17.79 11.45 18.36
C ILE A 139 -18.90 12.47 18.51
N TRP A 140 -19.44 12.98 17.41
CA TRP A 140 -20.55 13.94 17.42
C TRP A 140 -21.80 13.35 18.08
N LYS A 141 -22.20 12.12 17.68
CA LYS A 141 -23.34 11.43 18.31
C LYS A 141 -23.14 11.20 19.80
N ALA A 142 -21.95 10.77 20.22
CA ALA A 142 -21.62 10.58 21.63
C ALA A 142 -21.78 11.87 22.44
N ARG A 143 -21.31 13.01 21.91
CA ARG A 143 -21.43 14.32 22.57
C ARG A 143 -22.90 14.79 22.70
N GLN A 144 -23.72 14.53 21.67
CA GLN A 144 -25.15 14.90 21.76
C GLN A 144 -25.87 14.08 22.83
N ASN A 145 -25.56 12.80 22.98
CA ASN A 145 -26.14 11.91 23.99
C ASN A 145 -25.69 12.26 25.44
N MET A 146 -24.58 12.97 25.61
CA MET A 146 -24.09 13.43 26.92
C MET A 146 -24.63 14.82 27.31
N ALA A 147 -25.22 15.58 26.38
CA ALA A 147 -25.71 16.92 26.60
C ALA A 147 -27.24 16.99 26.81
N GLY A 148 -27.93 15.85 26.73
CA GLY A 148 -29.37 15.69 27.02
C GLY A 148 -29.59 14.83 28.24
#